data_868a2ea519fd3e8e73dc9ad160479242
#
_entry.id   868a2ea519fd3e8e73dc9ad160479242
#
_cell.length_a   1.000
_cell.length_b   1.000
_cell.length_c   1.000
_cell.angle_alpha   90.00
_cell.angle_beta   90.00
_cell.angle_gamma   90.00
#
_symmetry.space_group_name_H-M   'P 1'
#
loop_
_entity.id
_entity.type
_entity.pdbx_description
1 polymer ?
#
loop_
_entity_poly.entity_id
_entity_poly.type
_entity_poly.pdbx_seq_one_letter_code
_entity_poly.pdbx_strand_id
1 'polypeptide(L)'
;MLIPFFIQFIYNEKSNTFLSSAFITVFIGILLVLTNLEENRKLNLQQAFLLTTLSWLSIAVFGCLPFLISNLDLTITDAFFESMSGITTTGSTIIIDLDNTSKSILIWRSILQWLGGIGVIVMAITILPLLNIGGMQLFKMEGADTTEKILPKTREITLIIFMIYLVLTFACGIAYWIFGMNIFDSVAHAMTTIATGGFSTYSDSIGHFKNPKIEVVSIIFIILGSLPFIAYIKFVKGDKKIFFKDVQIRGLIYIFIFSVLLMFLYLIIDKPNYSLLESLRISTFNVVSILSGTGYVTDDFSLWGKFPLIFFLFLMFIGGCAGSTTCGIKIFRIQLLWLFILNQIKKLVFPRGIFPIKYNNEIISNPFIYSVITFVFLYFFIFFILAALLSLDGLDFVSAISGSATAISNVGPGLGNLIGPNGNFSDLPNLSKLSLSFGMLLGRLELFAVLVLFFPSFWKN
;
A
#
# COMPACT_ATOMS: atom_id res chain seq x y z
N MET A 1 -19.54 -3.83 6.83
CA MET A 1 -20.53 -4.71 6.21
C MET A 1 -21.92 -4.06 6.06
N LEU A 2 -22.35 -3.15 6.95
CA LEU A 2 -23.65 -2.47 6.79
C LEU A 2 -23.76 -1.60 5.52
N ILE A 3 -22.69 -0.89 5.14
CA ILE A 3 -22.70 -0.04 3.93
C ILE A 3 -22.96 -0.89 2.66
N PRO A 4 -22.22 -2.00 2.39
CA PRO A 4 -22.54 -2.87 1.26
C PRO A 4 -23.94 -3.50 1.35
N PHE A 5 -24.44 -3.79 2.55
CA PHE A 5 -25.84 -4.25 2.73
C PHE A 5 -26.85 -3.23 2.21
N PHE A 6 -26.69 -1.93 2.53
CA PHE A 6 -27.55 -0.89 1.96
C PHE A 6 -27.43 -0.79 0.44
N ILE A 7 -26.25 -1.00 -0.11
CA ILE A 7 -26.03 -1.03 -1.57
C ILE A 7 -26.75 -2.21 -2.20
N GLN A 8 -26.74 -3.41 -1.58
CA GLN A 8 -27.56 -4.55 -2.04
C GLN A 8 -29.03 -4.17 -2.18
N PHE A 9 -29.55 -3.43 -1.20
CA PHE A 9 -30.95 -2.98 -1.22
C PHE A 9 -31.22 -1.97 -2.34
N ILE A 10 -30.31 -0.99 -2.55
CA ILE A 10 -30.45 0.04 -3.60
C ILE A 10 -30.41 -0.60 -5.01
N TYR A 11 -29.54 -1.58 -5.22
CA TYR A 11 -29.38 -2.24 -6.52
C TYR A 11 -30.25 -3.50 -6.69
N ASN A 12 -31.17 -3.77 -5.74
CA ASN A 12 -32.06 -4.93 -5.75
C ASN A 12 -31.33 -6.28 -5.91
N GLU A 13 -30.15 -6.43 -5.32
CA GLU A 13 -29.39 -7.70 -5.30
C GLU A 13 -30.08 -8.70 -4.37
N LYS A 14 -30.51 -9.86 -4.92
CA LYS A 14 -31.25 -10.88 -4.20
C LYS A 14 -30.35 -11.79 -3.33
N SER A 15 -29.46 -11.20 -2.53
CA SER A 15 -28.57 -11.97 -1.66
C SER A 15 -28.55 -11.42 -0.24
N ASN A 16 -28.44 -12.29 0.76
CA ASN A 16 -28.30 -11.92 2.17
C ASN A 16 -26.83 -11.96 2.61
N THR A 17 -25.91 -11.91 1.67
CA THR A 17 -24.47 -12.10 1.89
C THR A 17 -23.93 -11.21 3.00
N PHE A 18 -24.16 -9.89 2.92
CA PHE A 18 -23.63 -8.94 3.89
C PHE A 18 -24.35 -8.95 5.23
N LEU A 19 -25.63 -9.29 5.27
CA LEU A 19 -26.38 -9.42 6.52
C LEU A 19 -25.88 -10.65 7.31
N SER A 20 -25.73 -11.79 6.65
CA SER A 20 -25.20 -13.02 7.27
C SER A 20 -23.75 -12.84 7.75
N SER A 21 -22.89 -12.23 6.93
CA SER A 21 -21.50 -11.94 7.29
C SER A 21 -21.40 -10.96 8.47
N ALA A 22 -22.26 -9.92 8.49
CA ALA A 22 -22.31 -8.97 9.60
C ALA A 22 -22.76 -9.64 10.89
N PHE A 23 -23.80 -10.50 10.82
CA PHE A 23 -24.27 -11.23 11.99
C PHE A 23 -23.19 -12.12 12.60
N ILE A 24 -22.50 -12.93 11.78
CA ILE A 24 -21.38 -13.78 12.24
C ILE A 24 -20.28 -12.96 12.89
N THR A 25 -19.87 -11.85 12.24
CA THR A 25 -18.80 -11.00 12.74
C THR A 25 -19.17 -10.34 14.07
N VAL A 26 -20.38 -9.80 14.18
CA VAL A 26 -20.89 -9.15 15.41
C VAL A 26 -21.07 -10.17 16.53
N PHE A 27 -21.61 -11.36 16.23
CA PHE A 27 -21.79 -12.41 17.21
C PHE A 27 -20.46 -12.85 17.85
N ILE A 28 -19.45 -13.15 17.02
CA ILE A 28 -18.11 -13.51 17.50
C ILE A 28 -17.48 -12.35 18.26
N GLY A 29 -17.61 -11.11 17.74
CA GLY A 29 -17.10 -9.90 18.40
C GLY A 29 -17.70 -9.69 19.79
N ILE A 30 -19.01 -9.86 19.94
CA ILE A 30 -19.70 -9.76 21.25
C ILE A 30 -19.18 -10.85 22.21
N LEU A 31 -19.06 -12.10 21.76
CA LEU A 31 -18.52 -13.18 22.58
C LEU A 31 -17.12 -12.85 23.10
N LEU A 32 -16.23 -12.35 22.24
CA LEU A 32 -14.87 -11.96 22.63
C LEU A 32 -14.86 -10.80 23.63
N VAL A 33 -15.74 -9.83 23.49
CA VAL A 33 -15.87 -8.71 24.46
C VAL A 33 -16.39 -9.22 25.78
N LEU A 34 -17.45 -10.06 25.80
CA LEU A 34 -18.04 -10.58 27.03
C LEU A 34 -17.08 -11.47 27.84
N THR A 35 -16.18 -12.21 27.15
CA THR A 35 -15.18 -13.06 27.81
C THR A 35 -14.00 -12.28 28.38
N ASN A 36 -13.82 -10.98 28.02
CA ASN A 36 -12.68 -10.16 28.39
C ASN A 36 -13.10 -8.80 29.00
N LEU A 37 -14.10 -8.79 29.86
CA LEU A 37 -14.62 -7.57 30.52
C LEU A 37 -13.71 -7.05 31.65
N GLU A 38 -12.49 -7.56 31.80
CA GLU A 38 -11.56 -7.12 32.85
C GLU A 38 -11.02 -5.71 32.61
N GLU A 39 -10.64 -5.05 33.72
CA GLU A 39 -10.23 -3.65 33.83
C GLU A 39 -9.08 -3.23 32.88
N ASN A 40 -9.08 -1.94 32.52
CA ASN A 40 -8.09 -1.24 31.71
C ASN A 40 -6.62 -1.50 32.14
N ARG A 41 -5.99 -2.51 31.59
CA ARG A 41 -4.54 -2.73 31.72
C ARG A 41 -3.80 -1.91 30.66
N LYS A 42 -2.70 -1.27 31.05
CA LYS A 42 -1.80 -0.62 30.09
C LYS A 42 -1.16 -1.69 29.22
N LEU A 43 -1.26 -1.52 27.91
CA LEU A 43 -0.62 -2.40 26.93
C LEU A 43 0.91 -2.37 27.13
N ASN A 44 1.52 -3.54 27.24
CA ASN A 44 2.97 -3.68 27.17
C ASN A 44 3.42 -3.74 25.69
N LEU A 45 4.73 -3.68 25.46
CA LEU A 45 5.31 -3.68 24.11
C LEU A 45 4.95 -4.95 23.32
N GLN A 46 4.97 -6.13 23.97
CA GLN A 46 4.62 -7.40 23.34
C GLN A 46 3.15 -7.43 22.91
N GLN A 47 2.26 -6.95 23.79
CA GLN A 47 0.83 -6.84 23.47
C GLN A 47 0.57 -5.87 22.31
N ALA A 48 1.37 -4.80 22.16
CA ALA A 48 1.26 -3.88 21.05
C ALA A 48 1.62 -4.55 19.70
N PHE A 49 2.68 -5.39 19.67
CA PHE A 49 3.04 -6.17 18.47
C PHE A 49 1.95 -7.18 18.10
N LEU A 50 1.46 -7.93 19.10
CA LEU A 50 0.38 -8.89 18.91
C LEU A 50 -0.90 -8.22 18.41
N LEU A 51 -1.31 -7.14 19.07
CA LEU A 51 -2.51 -6.38 18.68
C LEU A 51 -2.42 -5.91 17.24
N THR A 52 -1.26 -5.38 16.84
CA THR A 52 -1.05 -4.89 15.47
C THR A 52 -1.23 -6.02 14.46
N THR A 53 -0.53 -7.13 14.64
CA THR A 53 -0.56 -8.24 13.67
C THR A 53 -1.92 -8.96 13.66
N LEU A 54 -2.46 -9.27 14.85
CA LEU A 54 -3.72 -9.98 14.98
C LEU A 54 -4.93 -9.16 14.51
N SER A 55 -4.92 -7.83 14.70
CA SER A 55 -6.02 -6.98 14.20
C SER A 55 -6.09 -7.00 12.67
N TRP A 56 -4.96 -6.89 11.97
CA TRP A 56 -4.94 -6.98 10.51
C TRP A 56 -5.36 -8.36 10.00
N LEU A 57 -4.84 -9.42 10.63
CA LEU A 57 -5.23 -10.79 10.30
C LEU A 57 -6.73 -11.04 10.56
N SER A 58 -7.26 -10.55 11.69
CA SER A 58 -8.69 -10.67 12.02
C SER A 58 -9.57 -9.94 11.00
N ILE A 59 -9.19 -8.72 10.58
CA ILE A 59 -9.94 -7.99 9.56
C ILE A 59 -9.92 -8.76 8.24
N ALA A 60 -8.79 -9.37 7.84
CA ALA A 60 -8.72 -10.19 6.64
C ALA A 60 -9.60 -11.44 6.74
N VAL A 61 -9.58 -12.14 7.89
CA VAL A 61 -10.40 -13.36 8.14
C VAL A 61 -11.89 -13.04 8.14
N PHE A 62 -12.34 -12.02 8.86
CA PHE A 62 -13.76 -11.65 8.85
C PHE A 62 -14.16 -10.92 7.56
N GLY A 63 -13.23 -10.21 6.95
CA GLY A 63 -13.42 -9.54 5.65
C GLY A 63 -13.61 -10.50 4.48
N CYS A 64 -13.16 -11.76 4.59
CA CYS A 64 -13.37 -12.76 3.55
C CYS A 64 -14.80 -13.37 3.56
N LEU A 65 -15.56 -13.27 4.67
CA LEU A 65 -16.90 -13.84 4.78
C LEU A 65 -17.87 -13.41 3.65
N PRO A 66 -17.96 -12.12 3.27
CA PRO A 66 -18.81 -11.73 2.15
C PRO A 66 -18.42 -12.39 0.83
N PHE A 67 -17.13 -12.61 0.58
CA PHE A 67 -16.66 -13.28 -0.63
C PHE A 67 -17.02 -14.77 -0.63
N LEU A 68 -16.91 -15.44 0.52
CA LEU A 68 -17.28 -16.85 0.69
C LEU A 68 -18.78 -17.12 0.57
N ILE A 69 -19.59 -16.22 1.11
CA ILE A 69 -21.07 -16.39 1.14
C ILE A 69 -21.69 -15.90 -0.18
N SER A 70 -20.94 -15.15 -1.00
CA SER A 70 -21.41 -14.65 -2.28
C SER A 70 -21.49 -15.76 -3.34
N ASN A 71 -22.19 -15.48 -4.46
CA ASN A 71 -22.31 -16.38 -5.60
C ASN A 71 -21.07 -16.36 -6.53
N LEU A 72 -19.88 -16.07 -6.00
CA LEU A 72 -18.63 -16.01 -6.78
C LEU A 72 -17.91 -17.34 -6.87
N ASP A 73 -18.44 -18.39 -6.21
CA ASP A 73 -17.86 -19.75 -6.15
C ASP A 73 -16.37 -19.80 -5.76
N LEU A 74 -15.96 -18.88 -4.86
CA LEU A 74 -14.59 -18.76 -4.40
C LEU A 74 -14.28 -19.80 -3.30
N THR A 75 -13.10 -20.40 -3.36
CA THR A 75 -12.59 -21.22 -2.26
C THR A 75 -12.26 -20.37 -1.03
N ILE A 76 -12.05 -21.01 0.13
CA ILE A 76 -11.62 -20.30 1.35
C ILE A 76 -10.30 -19.57 1.12
N THR A 77 -9.36 -20.19 0.41
CA THR A 77 -8.06 -19.60 0.09
C THR A 77 -8.23 -18.37 -0.80
N ASP A 78 -9.12 -18.46 -1.80
CA ASP A 78 -9.41 -17.35 -2.71
C ASP A 78 -10.03 -16.16 -1.96
N ALA A 79 -11.08 -16.41 -1.20
CA ALA A 79 -11.75 -15.36 -0.44
C ALA A 79 -10.82 -14.68 0.58
N PHE A 80 -9.93 -15.46 1.21
CA PHE A 80 -8.92 -14.93 2.12
C PHE A 80 -7.88 -14.09 1.40
N PHE A 81 -7.40 -14.53 0.22
CA PHE A 81 -6.47 -13.78 -0.62
C PHE A 81 -7.07 -12.44 -1.04
N GLU A 82 -8.31 -12.42 -1.56
CA GLU A 82 -9.00 -11.19 -1.98
C GLU A 82 -9.17 -10.22 -0.82
N SER A 83 -9.56 -10.73 0.36
CA SER A 83 -9.71 -9.93 1.57
C SER A 83 -8.37 -9.39 2.08
N MET A 84 -7.31 -10.22 2.09
CA MET A 84 -5.97 -9.83 2.47
C MET A 84 -5.42 -8.77 1.51
N SER A 85 -5.55 -8.98 0.21
CA SER A 85 -5.18 -8.00 -0.82
C SER A 85 -5.95 -6.68 -0.64
N GLY A 86 -7.23 -6.73 -0.29
CA GLY A 86 -8.04 -5.57 0.01
C GLY A 86 -7.51 -4.79 1.21
N ILE A 87 -7.43 -5.41 2.39
CA ILE A 87 -7.06 -4.70 3.61
C ILE A 87 -5.59 -4.23 3.60
N THR A 88 -4.68 -4.99 2.99
CA THR A 88 -3.28 -4.57 2.83
C THR A 88 -3.05 -3.55 1.72
N THR A 89 -4.13 -3.13 1.02
CA THR A 89 -4.09 -2.22 -0.14
C THR A 89 -3.14 -2.69 -1.24
N THR A 90 -3.03 -4.00 -1.44
CA THR A 90 -2.18 -4.57 -2.48
C THR A 90 -2.81 -4.40 -3.85
N GLY A 91 -4.09 -4.76 -4.02
CA GLY A 91 -4.79 -4.61 -5.29
C GLY A 91 -4.74 -5.83 -6.23
N SER A 92 -4.05 -6.91 -5.86
CA SER A 92 -4.10 -8.19 -6.58
C SER A 92 -5.48 -8.82 -6.43
N THR A 93 -6.09 -9.30 -7.52
CA THR A 93 -7.44 -9.89 -7.50
C THR A 93 -7.47 -11.29 -8.08
N ILE A 94 -8.39 -12.09 -7.55
CA ILE A 94 -8.74 -13.42 -8.07
C ILE A 94 -10.12 -13.44 -8.72
N ILE A 95 -10.89 -12.36 -8.63
CA ILE A 95 -12.21 -12.28 -9.26
C ILE A 95 -12.00 -12.01 -10.75
N ILE A 96 -12.43 -12.95 -11.60
CA ILE A 96 -12.15 -12.92 -13.04
C ILE A 96 -13.00 -11.88 -13.76
N ASP A 97 -14.30 -11.82 -13.47
CA ASP A 97 -15.27 -10.96 -14.16
C ASP A 97 -15.80 -9.87 -13.21
N LEU A 98 -15.02 -8.80 -13.08
CA LEU A 98 -15.41 -7.66 -12.26
C LEU A 98 -16.57 -6.88 -12.85
N ASP A 99 -16.69 -6.87 -14.18
CA ASP A 99 -17.71 -6.10 -14.92
C ASP A 99 -19.13 -6.60 -14.59
N ASN A 100 -19.29 -7.90 -14.37
CA ASN A 100 -20.57 -8.54 -14.01
C ASN A 100 -20.71 -8.84 -12.50
N THR A 101 -19.70 -8.50 -11.70
CA THR A 101 -19.74 -8.71 -10.25
C THR A 101 -20.73 -7.74 -9.58
N SER A 102 -21.43 -8.22 -8.54
CA SER A 102 -22.40 -7.42 -7.78
C SER A 102 -21.78 -6.14 -7.20
N LYS A 103 -22.53 -5.06 -7.24
CA LYS A 103 -22.07 -3.73 -6.77
C LYS A 103 -21.72 -3.74 -5.28
N SER A 104 -22.40 -4.55 -4.50
CA SER A 104 -22.11 -4.71 -3.07
C SER A 104 -20.73 -5.33 -2.82
N ILE A 105 -20.32 -6.32 -3.60
CA ILE A 105 -18.99 -6.91 -3.52
C ILE A 105 -17.92 -5.92 -3.99
N LEU A 106 -18.15 -5.19 -5.10
CA LEU A 106 -17.22 -4.20 -5.61
C LEU A 106 -16.97 -3.07 -4.60
N ILE A 107 -18.01 -2.56 -3.96
CA ILE A 107 -17.84 -1.53 -2.92
C ILE A 107 -17.18 -2.10 -1.66
N TRP A 108 -17.39 -3.39 -1.31
CA TRP A 108 -16.73 -4.04 -0.20
C TRP A 108 -15.22 -4.10 -0.39
N ARG A 109 -14.76 -4.47 -1.58
CA ARG A 109 -13.35 -4.42 -1.98
C ARG A 109 -12.77 -3.02 -1.77
N SER A 110 -13.47 -1.99 -2.24
CA SER A 110 -13.05 -0.58 -2.10
C SER A 110 -13.00 -0.13 -0.65
N ILE A 111 -13.96 -0.53 0.19
CA ILE A 111 -13.99 -0.24 1.63
C ILE A 111 -12.83 -0.92 2.35
N LEU A 112 -12.50 -2.17 2.04
CA LEU A 112 -11.35 -2.85 2.64
C LEU A 112 -10.07 -2.08 2.36
N GLN A 113 -9.83 -1.65 1.11
CA GLN A 113 -8.66 -0.84 0.78
C GLN A 113 -8.68 0.52 1.48
N TRP A 114 -9.83 1.18 1.53
CA TRP A 114 -9.96 2.47 2.18
C TRP A 114 -9.65 2.40 3.68
N LEU A 115 -10.15 1.37 4.36
CA LEU A 115 -9.83 1.09 5.77
C LEU A 115 -8.35 0.72 5.96
N GLY A 116 -7.79 -0.06 5.03
CA GLY A 116 -6.37 -0.42 5.03
C GLY A 116 -5.45 0.79 4.86
N GLY A 117 -5.83 1.74 3.98
CA GLY A 117 -5.09 2.98 3.78
C GLY A 117 -4.98 3.83 5.04
N ILE A 118 -6.12 4.13 5.68
CA ILE A 118 -6.11 4.90 6.92
C ILE A 118 -5.45 4.13 8.08
N GLY A 119 -5.67 2.81 8.13
CA GLY A 119 -5.10 1.94 9.16
C GLY A 119 -3.58 2.01 9.21
N VAL A 120 -2.90 1.98 8.07
CA VAL A 120 -1.43 2.05 8.03
C VAL A 120 -0.92 3.43 8.42
N ILE A 121 -1.59 4.52 8.06
CA ILE A 121 -1.16 5.87 8.44
C ILE A 121 -1.25 6.02 9.97
N VAL A 122 -2.37 5.60 10.55
CA VAL A 122 -2.55 5.64 12.01
C VAL A 122 -1.51 4.78 12.70
N MET A 123 -1.28 3.55 12.23
CA MET A 123 -0.26 2.66 12.77
C MET A 123 1.14 3.28 12.67
N ALA A 124 1.49 3.85 11.52
CA ALA A 124 2.80 4.46 11.29
C ALA A 124 3.08 5.63 12.23
N ILE A 125 2.07 6.37 12.65
CA ILE A 125 2.22 7.55 13.51
C ILE A 125 2.08 7.19 15.00
N THR A 126 1.28 6.19 15.34
CA THR A 126 0.98 5.87 16.75
C THR A 126 1.82 4.71 17.30
N ILE A 127 1.93 3.61 16.56
CA ILE A 127 2.50 2.35 17.06
C ILE A 127 3.97 2.20 16.65
N LEU A 128 4.31 2.40 15.38
CA LEU A 128 5.66 2.17 14.88
C LEU A 128 6.74 3.03 15.56
N PRO A 129 6.51 4.31 15.93
CA PRO A 129 7.49 5.08 16.68
C PRO A 129 7.75 4.55 18.09
N LEU A 130 6.77 3.89 18.71
CA LEU A 130 6.94 3.24 20.02
C LEU A 130 7.83 2.00 19.92
N LEU A 131 7.76 1.31 18.79
CA LEU A 131 8.50 0.07 18.54
C LEU A 131 9.97 0.31 18.11
N ASN A 132 10.37 1.55 17.83
CA ASN A 132 11.72 1.93 17.38
C ASN A 132 12.24 1.13 16.15
N ILE A 133 11.33 0.74 15.25
CA ILE A 133 11.61 -0.17 14.14
C ILE A 133 11.98 0.60 12.86
N GLY A 134 12.97 0.09 12.13
CA GLY A 134 13.21 0.38 10.71
C GLY A 134 13.38 1.85 10.33
N GLY A 135 13.84 2.71 11.25
CA GLY A 135 13.99 4.14 10.98
C GLY A 135 12.71 4.97 11.17
N MET A 136 11.61 4.39 11.67
CA MET A 136 10.37 5.13 11.95
C MET A 136 10.50 6.13 13.11
N GLN A 137 11.64 6.13 13.79
CA GLN A 137 12.03 7.16 14.77
C GLN A 137 12.10 8.58 14.18
N LEU A 138 12.22 8.72 12.85
CA LEU A 138 12.11 10.01 12.14
C LEU A 138 10.82 10.76 12.50
N PHE A 139 9.71 10.05 12.74
CA PHE A 139 8.46 10.67 13.18
C PHE A 139 8.53 11.26 14.59
N LYS A 140 9.38 10.70 15.48
CA LYS A 140 9.65 11.31 16.79
C LYS A 140 10.41 12.61 16.63
N MET A 141 11.37 12.68 15.69
CA MET A 141 12.21 13.85 15.45
C MET A 141 11.42 14.98 14.77
N GLU A 142 10.50 14.66 13.86
CA GLU A 142 9.68 15.66 13.16
C GLU A 142 8.49 16.19 14.00
N GLY A 143 8.10 15.49 15.07
CA GLY A 143 6.90 15.78 15.87
C GLY A 143 7.13 16.10 17.35
N ALA A 144 8.35 15.98 17.87
CA ALA A 144 8.62 16.02 19.29
C ALA A 144 9.38 17.28 19.73
N ASP A 145 8.63 18.34 20.02
CA ASP A 145 8.97 19.16 21.17
C ASP A 145 8.34 18.52 22.41
N THR A 146 9.20 18.03 23.32
CA THR A 146 8.95 17.64 24.71
C THR A 146 8.16 16.37 25.04
N THR A 147 8.79 15.54 25.84
CA THR A 147 8.51 14.16 26.27
C THR A 147 7.30 13.96 27.23
N GLU A 148 6.47 14.93 27.52
CA GLU A 148 5.53 14.81 28.67
C GLU A 148 4.02 14.70 28.35
N LYS A 149 3.56 14.81 27.08
CA LYS A 149 2.10 14.69 26.77
C LYS A 149 1.83 13.95 25.47
N ILE A 150 2.28 12.69 25.36
CA ILE A 150 2.16 11.94 24.11
C ILE A 150 0.72 11.48 23.82
N LEU A 151 -0.02 10.98 24.79
CA LEU A 151 -1.33 10.33 24.57
C LEU A 151 -2.48 11.27 24.10
N PRO A 152 -2.75 12.43 24.74
CA PRO A 152 -3.81 13.32 24.26
C PRO A 152 -3.51 13.92 22.88
N LYS A 153 -2.24 14.24 22.63
CA LYS A 153 -1.77 14.78 21.34
C LYS A 153 -1.88 13.77 20.20
N THR A 154 -1.70 12.47 20.48
CA THR A 154 -1.82 11.40 19.49
C THR A 154 -3.26 11.27 18.98
N ARG A 155 -4.26 11.32 19.87
CA ARG A 155 -5.68 11.26 19.48
C ARG A 155 -6.08 12.42 18.58
N GLU A 156 -5.67 13.63 18.92
CA GLU A 156 -5.93 14.83 18.10
C GLU A 156 -5.28 14.72 16.71
N ILE A 157 -4.03 14.29 16.64
CA ILE A 157 -3.32 14.07 15.39
C ILE A 157 -4.04 13.03 14.52
N THR A 158 -4.45 11.91 15.10
CA THR A 158 -5.19 10.86 14.40
C THR A 158 -6.52 11.36 13.84
N LEU A 159 -7.28 12.14 14.60
CA LEU A 159 -8.53 12.74 14.12
C LEU A 159 -8.30 13.72 12.96
N ILE A 160 -7.28 14.58 13.04
CA ILE A 160 -6.96 15.51 11.95
C ILE A 160 -6.57 14.72 10.68
N ILE A 161 -5.77 13.67 10.81
CA ILE A 161 -5.38 12.80 9.70
C ILE A 161 -6.61 12.16 9.06
N PHE A 162 -7.51 11.61 9.88
CA PHE A 162 -8.76 11.03 9.40
C PHE A 162 -9.60 12.04 8.63
N MET A 163 -9.72 13.27 9.13
CA MET A 163 -10.44 14.34 8.44
C MET A 163 -9.79 14.73 7.11
N ILE A 164 -8.45 14.84 7.07
CA ILE A 164 -7.71 15.10 5.82
C ILE A 164 -7.95 13.97 4.81
N TYR A 165 -7.88 12.72 5.26
CA TYR A 165 -8.12 11.54 4.43
C TYR A 165 -9.53 11.53 3.84
N LEU A 166 -10.54 11.87 4.65
CA LEU A 166 -11.92 12.05 4.20
C LEU A 166 -12.04 13.16 3.15
N VAL A 167 -11.50 14.34 3.42
CA VAL A 167 -11.55 15.49 2.49
C VAL A 167 -10.91 15.13 1.15
N LEU A 168 -9.73 14.48 1.16
CA LEU A 168 -9.08 14.03 -0.06
C LEU A 168 -9.93 13.00 -0.81
N THR A 169 -10.56 12.05 -0.10
CA THR A 169 -11.44 11.05 -0.72
C THR A 169 -12.66 11.71 -1.37
N PHE A 170 -13.32 12.63 -0.68
CA PHE A 170 -14.43 13.38 -1.24
C PHE A 170 -14.04 14.21 -2.46
N ALA A 171 -12.93 14.95 -2.37
CA ALA A 171 -12.42 15.74 -3.47
C ALA A 171 -12.09 14.87 -4.70
N CYS A 172 -11.49 13.70 -4.50
CA CYS A 172 -11.21 12.73 -5.55
C CYS A 172 -12.51 12.21 -6.20
N GLY A 173 -13.51 11.82 -5.38
CA GLY A 173 -14.79 11.32 -5.88
C GLY A 173 -15.56 12.37 -6.69
N ILE A 174 -15.61 13.61 -6.22
CA ILE A 174 -16.20 14.72 -6.96
C ILE A 174 -15.45 14.95 -8.29
N ALA A 175 -14.13 14.92 -8.29
CA ALA A 175 -13.35 15.09 -9.51
C ALA A 175 -13.63 13.96 -10.51
N TYR A 176 -13.66 12.69 -10.10
CA TYR A 176 -14.01 11.58 -10.96
C TYR A 176 -15.44 11.72 -11.55
N TRP A 177 -16.39 12.11 -10.72
CA TRP A 177 -17.76 12.33 -11.17
C TRP A 177 -17.87 13.46 -12.21
N ILE A 178 -17.23 14.61 -11.98
CA ILE A 178 -17.20 15.73 -12.94
C ILE A 178 -16.61 15.33 -14.28
N PHE A 179 -15.58 14.47 -14.28
CA PHE A 179 -14.91 14.03 -15.50
C PHE A 179 -15.52 12.79 -16.16
N GLY A 180 -16.68 12.32 -15.69
CA GLY A 180 -17.51 11.39 -16.41
C GLY A 180 -17.66 9.98 -15.84
N MET A 181 -17.11 9.69 -14.65
CA MET A 181 -17.50 8.47 -13.94
C MET A 181 -18.92 8.58 -13.40
N ASN A 182 -19.66 7.48 -13.36
CA ASN A 182 -20.92 7.43 -12.61
C ASN A 182 -20.68 7.55 -11.10
N ILE A 183 -21.70 7.84 -10.31
CA ILE A 183 -21.58 8.08 -8.86
C ILE A 183 -20.98 6.86 -8.14
N PHE A 184 -21.40 5.65 -8.48
CA PHE A 184 -20.90 4.43 -7.85
C PHE A 184 -19.40 4.24 -8.09
N ASP A 185 -18.98 4.31 -9.35
CA ASP A 185 -17.58 4.15 -9.73
C ASP A 185 -16.72 5.29 -9.17
N SER A 186 -17.24 6.53 -9.13
CA SER A 186 -16.53 7.67 -8.55
C SER A 186 -16.21 7.45 -7.07
N VAL A 187 -17.18 6.94 -6.29
CA VAL A 187 -16.99 6.66 -4.86
C VAL A 187 -16.04 5.49 -4.66
N ALA A 188 -16.23 4.38 -5.40
CA ALA A 188 -15.39 3.20 -5.30
C ALA A 188 -13.92 3.51 -5.64
N HIS A 189 -13.67 4.17 -6.80
CA HIS A 189 -12.32 4.53 -7.21
C HIS A 189 -11.70 5.63 -6.34
N ALA A 190 -12.47 6.59 -5.81
CA ALA A 190 -11.92 7.57 -4.87
C ALA A 190 -11.36 6.91 -3.61
N MET A 191 -12.07 5.92 -3.04
CA MET A 191 -11.61 5.16 -1.89
C MET A 191 -10.29 4.43 -2.19
N THR A 192 -10.21 3.75 -3.33
CA THR A 192 -9.05 2.95 -3.71
C THR A 192 -7.87 3.79 -4.20
N THR A 193 -8.12 4.97 -4.81
CA THR A 193 -7.09 5.92 -5.24
C THR A 193 -6.38 6.55 -4.05
N ILE A 194 -7.13 7.10 -3.07
CA ILE A 194 -6.52 7.75 -1.89
C ILE A 194 -5.85 6.73 -0.97
N ALA A 195 -6.39 5.52 -0.90
CA ALA A 195 -5.76 4.41 -0.21
C ALA A 195 -4.50 3.90 -0.92
N THR A 196 -4.23 4.32 -2.16
CA THR A 196 -3.18 3.77 -3.05
C THR A 196 -3.26 2.24 -3.14
N GLY A 197 -4.48 1.71 -3.38
CA GLY A 197 -4.74 0.28 -3.32
C GLY A 197 -5.06 -0.39 -4.66
N GLY A 198 -5.57 0.36 -5.66
CA GLY A 198 -5.69 -0.08 -7.04
C GLY A 198 -6.83 -1.01 -7.39
N PHE A 199 -7.69 -1.41 -6.45
CA PHE A 199 -8.90 -2.14 -6.82
C PHE A 199 -9.82 -1.26 -7.69
N SER A 200 -10.29 -1.84 -8.78
CA SER A 200 -11.23 -1.24 -9.71
C SER A 200 -12.57 -1.98 -9.68
N THR A 201 -13.59 -1.33 -10.21
CA THR A 201 -14.91 -1.91 -10.48
C THR A 201 -14.97 -2.60 -11.85
N TYR A 202 -13.88 -2.52 -12.65
CA TYR A 202 -13.76 -3.10 -13.97
C TYR A 202 -12.48 -3.91 -14.11
N SER A 203 -12.52 -4.93 -14.97
CA SER A 203 -11.38 -5.81 -15.23
C SER A 203 -10.22 -5.07 -15.89
N ASP A 204 -10.49 -4.12 -16.78
CA ASP A 204 -9.48 -3.27 -17.45
C ASP A 204 -9.00 -2.11 -16.58
N SER A 205 -9.31 -2.09 -15.28
CA SER A 205 -8.92 -1.05 -14.34
C SER A 205 -9.34 0.36 -14.82
N ILE A 206 -8.52 1.39 -14.63
CA ILE A 206 -8.79 2.76 -15.12
C ILE A 206 -8.81 2.82 -16.66
N GLY A 207 -8.14 1.90 -17.36
CA GLY A 207 -8.18 1.78 -18.81
C GLY A 207 -9.58 1.61 -19.40
N HIS A 208 -10.52 1.01 -18.64
CA HIS A 208 -11.93 0.87 -19.03
C HIS A 208 -12.59 2.19 -19.45
N PHE A 209 -12.31 3.27 -18.74
CA PHE A 209 -12.98 4.56 -18.97
C PHE A 209 -12.53 5.24 -20.27
N LYS A 210 -11.37 4.89 -20.83
CA LYS A 210 -10.80 5.47 -22.08
C LYS A 210 -10.84 7.02 -22.09
N ASN A 211 -10.69 7.64 -20.93
CA ASN A 211 -10.83 9.09 -20.75
C ASN A 211 -9.56 9.69 -20.13
N PRO A 212 -8.76 10.45 -20.92
CA PRO A 212 -7.53 11.08 -20.43
C PRO A 212 -7.71 11.97 -19.19
N LYS A 213 -8.87 12.59 -19.02
CA LYS A 213 -9.14 13.46 -17.85
C LYS A 213 -9.23 12.65 -16.57
N ILE A 214 -9.84 11.46 -16.62
CA ILE A 214 -9.93 10.53 -15.50
C ILE A 214 -8.52 10.05 -15.10
N GLU A 215 -7.67 9.74 -16.08
CA GLU A 215 -6.28 9.34 -15.83
C GLU A 215 -5.49 10.46 -15.15
N VAL A 216 -5.63 11.71 -15.59
CA VAL A 216 -4.96 12.87 -14.96
C VAL A 216 -5.43 13.07 -13.54
N VAL A 217 -6.73 12.95 -13.26
CA VAL A 217 -7.27 13.00 -11.90
C VAL A 217 -6.65 11.89 -11.04
N SER A 218 -6.61 10.66 -11.55
CA SER A 218 -6.00 9.53 -10.85
C SER A 218 -4.53 9.84 -10.49
N ILE A 219 -3.73 10.30 -11.46
CA ILE A 219 -2.32 10.67 -11.24
C ILE A 219 -2.19 11.68 -10.09
N ILE A 220 -2.99 12.76 -10.13
CA ILE A 220 -2.93 13.82 -9.11
C ILE A 220 -3.24 13.25 -7.72
N PHE A 221 -4.34 12.50 -7.58
CA PHE A 221 -4.76 11.99 -6.29
C PHE A 221 -3.91 10.82 -5.78
N ILE A 222 -3.32 10.01 -6.66
CA ILE A 222 -2.30 9.01 -6.30
C ILE A 222 -1.07 9.71 -5.72
N ILE A 223 -0.58 10.77 -6.37
CA ILE A 223 0.55 11.55 -5.85
C ILE A 223 0.20 12.15 -4.49
N LEU A 224 -0.99 12.75 -4.33
CA LEU A 224 -1.43 13.30 -3.05
C LEU A 224 -1.51 12.23 -1.95
N GLY A 225 -2.01 11.02 -2.25
CA GLY A 225 -2.00 9.89 -1.31
C GLY A 225 -0.59 9.41 -0.93
N SER A 226 0.39 9.62 -1.83
CA SER A 226 1.79 9.23 -1.63
C SER A 226 2.60 10.22 -0.77
N LEU A 227 2.05 11.40 -0.47
CA LEU A 227 2.71 12.42 0.36
C LEU A 227 2.52 12.13 1.86
N PRO A 228 3.43 12.63 2.72
CA PRO A 228 3.31 12.43 4.17
C PRO A 228 2.08 13.15 4.73
N PHE A 229 1.20 12.44 5.46
CA PHE A 229 0.02 13.08 6.06
C PHE A 229 0.37 14.14 7.12
N ILE A 230 1.55 14.05 7.73
CA ILE A 230 2.08 15.11 8.62
C ILE A 230 2.32 16.41 7.86
N ALA A 231 2.71 16.37 6.58
CA ALA A 231 2.89 17.59 5.78
C ALA A 231 1.56 18.34 5.58
N TYR A 232 0.45 17.63 5.40
CA TYR A 232 -0.88 18.25 5.34
C TYR A 232 -1.26 18.93 6.66
N ILE A 233 -0.93 18.32 7.81
CA ILE A 233 -1.17 18.95 9.12
C ILE A 233 -0.38 20.24 9.25
N LYS A 234 0.92 20.25 8.87
CA LYS A 234 1.76 21.43 8.89
C LYS A 234 1.23 22.51 7.93
N PHE A 235 0.74 22.11 6.76
CA PHE A 235 0.12 23.01 5.78
C PHE A 235 -1.13 23.70 6.33
N VAL A 236 -2.06 22.93 6.94
CA VAL A 236 -3.28 23.46 7.58
C VAL A 236 -2.93 24.39 8.74
N LYS A 237 -1.84 24.13 9.47
CA LYS A 237 -1.32 24.99 10.55
C LYS A 237 -0.59 26.25 10.06
N GLY A 238 -0.49 26.46 8.74
CA GLY A 238 0.04 27.71 8.14
C GLY A 238 1.42 27.60 7.46
N ASP A 239 2.14 26.47 7.53
CA ASP A 239 3.38 26.31 6.76
C ASP A 239 3.08 25.90 5.31
N LYS A 240 2.72 26.90 4.50
CA LYS A 240 2.40 26.70 3.08
C LYS A 240 3.58 26.21 2.23
N LYS A 241 4.81 26.34 2.71
CA LYS A 241 6.02 25.94 1.97
C LYS A 241 6.48 24.51 2.27
N ILE A 242 5.81 23.78 3.16
CA ILE A 242 6.23 22.45 3.61
C ILE A 242 6.39 21.47 2.44
N PHE A 243 5.47 21.46 1.47
CA PHE A 243 5.53 20.57 0.30
C PHE A 243 6.77 20.81 -0.58
N PHE A 244 7.36 22.01 -0.57
CA PHE A 244 8.57 22.33 -1.31
C PHE A 244 9.85 22.18 -0.48
N LYS A 245 9.75 22.21 0.85
CA LYS A 245 10.90 22.13 1.76
C LYS A 245 11.24 20.70 2.16
N ASP A 246 10.22 19.83 2.25
CA ASP A 246 10.40 18.47 2.72
C ASP A 246 11.29 17.64 1.78
N VAL A 247 12.30 17.00 2.35
CA VAL A 247 13.33 16.26 1.60
C VAL A 247 12.75 15.00 0.97
N GLN A 248 11.78 14.32 1.64
CA GLN A 248 11.15 13.13 1.12
C GLN A 248 10.27 13.46 -0.09
N ILE A 249 9.45 14.53 0.01
CA ILE A 249 8.57 14.98 -1.07
C ILE A 249 9.38 15.34 -2.31
N ARG A 250 10.45 16.11 -2.16
CA ARG A 250 11.35 16.45 -3.28
C ARG A 250 11.98 15.19 -3.89
N GLY A 251 12.45 14.27 -3.06
CA GLY A 251 13.02 13.02 -3.53
C GLY A 251 12.02 12.17 -4.32
N LEU A 252 10.78 12.05 -3.83
CA LEU A 252 9.72 11.34 -4.52
C LEU A 252 9.41 11.96 -5.88
N ILE A 253 9.26 13.28 -5.93
CA ILE A 253 8.99 14.01 -7.19
C ILE A 253 10.13 13.82 -8.20
N TYR A 254 11.40 13.90 -7.77
CA TYR A 254 12.53 13.64 -8.66
C TYR A 254 12.53 12.23 -9.22
N ILE A 255 12.22 11.22 -8.41
CA ILE A 255 12.14 9.83 -8.88
C ILE A 255 10.96 9.66 -9.84
N PHE A 256 9.80 10.27 -9.58
CA PHE A 256 8.67 10.25 -10.52
C PHE A 256 9.07 10.87 -11.86
N ILE A 257 9.61 12.09 -11.86
CA ILE A 257 10.00 12.78 -13.09
C ILE A 257 11.03 11.97 -13.88
N PHE A 258 12.07 11.47 -13.21
CA PHE A 258 13.12 10.66 -13.84
C PHE A 258 12.56 9.38 -14.46
N SER A 259 11.73 8.65 -13.71
CA SER A 259 11.15 7.38 -14.17
C SER A 259 10.17 7.57 -15.32
N VAL A 260 9.33 8.62 -15.25
CA VAL A 260 8.40 9.00 -16.32
C VAL A 260 9.18 9.38 -17.58
N LEU A 261 10.20 10.24 -17.45
CA LEU A 261 11.00 10.67 -18.59
C LEU A 261 11.68 9.49 -19.29
N LEU A 262 12.25 8.57 -18.51
CA LEU A 262 12.93 7.40 -19.05
C LEU A 262 11.94 6.48 -19.80
N MET A 263 10.77 6.21 -19.23
CA MET A 263 9.75 5.39 -19.89
C MET A 263 9.11 6.10 -21.09
N PHE A 264 8.89 7.39 -21.01
CA PHE A 264 8.40 8.21 -22.13
C PHE A 264 9.35 8.15 -23.33
N LEU A 265 10.66 8.35 -23.11
CA LEU A 265 11.67 8.26 -24.16
C LEU A 265 11.72 6.84 -24.77
N TYR A 266 11.60 5.80 -23.93
CA TYR A 266 11.54 4.43 -24.40
C TYR A 266 10.33 4.21 -25.32
N LEU A 267 9.12 4.65 -24.92
CA LEU A 267 7.91 4.47 -25.72
C LEU A 267 7.96 5.20 -27.07
N ILE A 268 8.55 6.37 -27.13
CA ILE A 268 8.72 7.10 -28.40
C ILE A 268 9.59 6.31 -29.39
N ILE A 269 10.65 5.65 -28.90
CA ILE A 269 11.60 4.92 -29.75
C ILE A 269 11.03 3.56 -30.16
N ASP A 270 10.44 2.82 -29.23
CA ASP A 270 10.04 1.42 -29.44
C ASP A 270 8.61 1.27 -29.95
N LYS A 271 7.73 2.23 -29.67
CA LYS A 271 6.29 2.22 -30.03
C LYS A 271 5.90 3.45 -30.87
N PRO A 272 6.38 3.58 -32.12
CA PRO A 272 6.16 4.77 -32.95
C PRO A 272 4.68 4.99 -33.32
N ASN A 273 3.80 4.02 -33.08
CA ASN A 273 2.36 4.13 -33.30
C ASN A 273 1.65 5.05 -32.31
N TYR A 274 2.24 5.31 -31.13
CA TYR A 274 1.67 6.25 -30.15
C TYR A 274 2.08 7.69 -30.50
N SER A 275 1.12 8.61 -30.38
CA SER A 275 1.43 10.03 -30.45
C SER A 275 2.30 10.45 -29.25
N LEU A 276 3.02 11.58 -29.35
CA LEU A 276 3.84 12.09 -28.25
C LEU A 276 3.02 12.31 -26.97
N LEU A 277 1.80 12.82 -27.09
CA LEU A 277 0.92 13.05 -25.96
C LEU A 277 0.41 11.75 -25.34
N GLU A 278 0.11 10.75 -26.13
CA GLU A 278 -0.28 9.42 -25.65
C GLU A 278 0.88 8.73 -24.93
N SER A 279 2.08 8.72 -25.52
CA SER A 279 3.27 8.17 -24.89
C SER A 279 3.56 8.82 -23.53
N LEU A 280 3.42 10.15 -23.43
CA LEU A 280 3.59 10.88 -22.17
C LEU A 280 2.51 10.52 -21.17
N ARG A 281 1.26 10.44 -21.57
CA ARG A 281 0.11 10.10 -20.72
C ARG A 281 0.22 8.69 -20.16
N ILE A 282 0.41 7.71 -21.06
CA ILE A 282 0.48 6.29 -20.70
C ILE A 282 1.69 6.00 -19.81
N SER A 283 2.87 6.56 -20.16
CA SER A 283 4.07 6.41 -19.31
C SER A 283 3.88 7.03 -17.95
N THR A 284 3.33 8.26 -17.88
CA THR A 284 3.11 8.95 -16.60
C THR A 284 2.16 8.17 -15.70
N PHE A 285 1.02 7.71 -16.25
CA PHE A 285 0.02 6.99 -15.48
C PHE A 285 0.59 5.70 -14.89
N ASN A 286 1.13 4.81 -15.73
CA ASN A 286 1.58 3.50 -15.28
C ASN A 286 2.81 3.60 -14.36
N VAL A 287 3.75 4.51 -14.64
CA VAL A 287 4.91 4.74 -13.76
C VAL A 287 4.48 5.27 -12.39
N VAL A 288 3.60 6.29 -12.33
CA VAL A 288 3.11 6.83 -11.07
C VAL A 288 2.31 5.79 -10.29
N SER A 289 1.47 5.02 -10.98
CA SER A 289 0.67 3.96 -10.38
C SER A 289 1.53 2.88 -9.73
N ILE A 290 2.51 2.33 -10.44
CA ILE A 290 3.36 1.24 -9.92
C ILE A 290 4.32 1.74 -8.85
N LEU A 291 5.00 2.87 -9.05
CA LEU A 291 5.95 3.41 -8.09
C LEU A 291 5.28 3.82 -6.77
N SER A 292 4.04 4.30 -6.83
CA SER A 292 3.27 4.61 -5.62
C SER A 292 2.73 3.36 -4.90
N GLY A 293 2.80 2.19 -5.54
CA GLY A 293 2.15 0.98 -5.05
C GLY A 293 0.63 0.99 -5.20
N THR A 294 0.07 1.85 -6.07
CA THR A 294 -1.37 1.89 -6.31
C THR A 294 -1.83 0.71 -7.17
N GLY A 295 -1.11 0.42 -8.26
CA GLY A 295 -1.39 -0.75 -9.11
C GLY A 295 -2.53 -0.59 -10.11
N TYR A 296 -3.07 0.60 -10.32
CA TYR A 296 -3.98 0.85 -11.45
C TYR A 296 -3.26 0.71 -12.79
N VAL A 297 -3.98 0.27 -13.81
CA VAL A 297 -3.46 0.02 -15.14
C VAL A 297 -4.30 0.76 -16.18
N THR A 298 -3.64 1.30 -17.21
CA THR A 298 -4.29 1.86 -18.41
C THR A 298 -3.84 1.17 -19.68
N ASP A 299 -2.73 0.46 -19.64
CA ASP A 299 -2.17 -0.31 -20.73
C ASP A 299 -1.30 -1.45 -20.19
N ASP A 300 -1.16 -2.55 -20.94
CA ASP A 300 -0.36 -3.69 -20.54
C ASP A 300 1.14 -3.43 -20.78
N PHE A 301 1.80 -2.88 -19.77
CA PHE A 301 3.23 -2.62 -19.82
C PHE A 301 4.11 -3.88 -19.87
N SER A 302 3.56 -5.08 -19.61
CA SER A 302 4.27 -6.34 -19.84
C SER A 302 4.52 -6.61 -21.32
N LEU A 303 3.69 -6.02 -22.20
CA LEU A 303 3.80 -6.13 -23.66
C LEU A 303 4.66 -5.03 -24.30
N TRP A 304 5.20 -4.10 -23.50
CA TRP A 304 6.02 -3.00 -24.05
C TRP A 304 7.42 -3.43 -24.44
N GLY A 305 7.90 -4.56 -23.93
CA GLY A 305 9.21 -5.12 -24.26
C GLY A 305 9.99 -5.58 -23.04
N LYS A 306 11.23 -6.01 -23.24
CA LYS A 306 12.07 -6.59 -22.15
C LYS A 306 12.54 -5.55 -21.14
N PHE A 307 12.86 -4.34 -21.61
CA PHE A 307 13.33 -3.26 -20.73
C PHE A 307 12.24 -2.80 -19.75
N PRO A 308 11.00 -2.52 -20.18
CA PRO A 308 9.91 -2.21 -19.26
C PRO A 308 9.66 -3.26 -18.19
N LEU A 309 9.75 -4.55 -18.50
CA LEU A 309 9.59 -5.62 -17.50
C LEU A 309 10.57 -5.46 -16.33
N ILE A 310 11.86 -5.27 -16.64
CA ILE A 310 12.89 -5.06 -15.60
C ILE A 310 12.67 -3.73 -14.90
N PHE A 311 12.34 -2.69 -15.64
CA PHE A 311 12.17 -1.35 -15.09
C PHE A 311 10.99 -1.29 -14.12
N PHE A 312 9.81 -1.82 -14.49
CA PHE A 312 8.66 -1.88 -13.61
C PHE A 312 8.89 -2.77 -12.40
N LEU A 313 9.64 -3.89 -12.55
CA LEU A 313 10.05 -4.69 -11.41
C LEU A 313 10.84 -3.87 -10.38
N PHE A 314 11.78 -3.03 -10.82
CA PHE A 314 12.51 -2.13 -9.91
C PHE A 314 11.59 -1.06 -9.30
N LEU A 315 10.66 -0.50 -10.05
CA LEU A 315 9.71 0.48 -9.55
C LEU A 315 8.81 -0.10 -8.45
N MET A 316 8.43 -1.38 -8.53
CA MET A 316 7.61 -2.05 -7.51
C MET A 316 8.24 -1.99 -6.11
N PHE A 317 9.58 -2.00 -6.00
CA PHE A 317 10.26 -1.93 -4.71
C PHE A 317 10.26 -0.53 -4.09
N ILE A 318 10.10 0.51 -4.90
CA ILE A 318 10.12 1.90 -4.44
C ILE A 318 8.72 2.26 -3.93
N GLY A 319 8.64 2.74 -2.69
CA GLY A 319 7.41 3.25 -2.10
C GLY A 319 7.39 4.77 -2.02
N GLY A 320 6.26 5.33 -1.59
CA GLY A 320 6.14 6.79 -1.38
C GLY A 320 6.82 7.27 -0.09
N CYS A 321 6.38 8.43 0.38
CA CYS A 321 6.90 9.02 1.61
C CYS A 321 6.48 8.24 2.86
N ALA A 322 7.28 8.33 3.91
CA ALA A 322 6.89 7.80 5.21
C ALA A 322 5.66 8.55 5.75
N GLY A 323 4.72 7.80 6.36
CA GLY A 323 3.44 8.37 6.83
C GLY A 323 2.46 8.75 5.72
N SER A 324 2.58 8.12 4.55
CA SER A 324 1.59 8.11 3.47
C SER A 324 0.84 6.77 3.43
N THR A 325 -0.13 6.64 2.53
CA THR A 325 -0.89 5.39 2.32
C THR A 325 -0.08 4.31 1.59
N THR A 326 0.99 4.68 0.87
CA THR A 326 1.82 3.79 0.05
C THR A 326 2.56 2.73 0.88
N CYS A 327 3.00 1.67 0.22
CA CYS A 327 3.87 0.62 0.79
C CYS A 327 5.28 0.62 0.15
N GLY A 328 5.93 -0.52 0.08
CA GLY A 328 7.29 -0.65 -0.45
C GLY A 328 8.37 -0.03 0.42
N ILE A 329 9.58 0.08 -0.13
CA ILE A 329 10.71 0.72 0.54
C ILE A 329 10.50 2.22 0.49
N LYS A 330 10.20 2.83 1.64
CA LYS A 330 9.93 4.28 1.74
C LYS A 330 11.10 5.12 1.25
N ILE A 331 10.80 6.25 0.60
CA ILE A 331 11.77 7.16 -0.01
C ILE A 331 12.90 7.56 0.97
N PHE A 332 12.57 7.84 2.23
CA PHE A 332 13.60 8.25 3.21
C PHE A 332 14.69 7.17 3.41
N ARG A 333 14.32 5.87 3.34
CA ARG A 333 15.30 4.76 3.45
C ARG A 333 16.24 4.75 2.26
N ILE A 334 15.72 4.95 1.05
CA ILE A 334 16.52 5.04 -0.17
C ILE A 334 17.47 6.23 -0.11
N GLN A 335 16.99 7.38 0.33
CA GLN A 335 17.80 8.60 0.51
C GLN A 335 18.90 8.40 1.54
N LEU A 336 18.58 7.78 2.70
CA LEU A 336 19.57 7.51 3.74
C LEU A 336 20.62 6.50 3.30
N LEU A 337 20.24 5.44 2.60
CA LEU A 337 21.18 4.48 2.04
C LEU A 337 22.12 5.14 1.04
N TRP A 338 21.59 6.01 0.17
CA TRP A 338 22.40 6.77 -0.76
C TRP A 338 23.41 7.68 -0.05
N LEU A 339 22.97 8.44 0.96
CA LEU A 339 23.86 9.27 1.78
C LEU A 339 24.91 8.43 2.52
N PHE A 340 24.54 7.25 3.01
CA PHE A 340 25.47 6.33 3.66
C PHE A 340 26.51 5.80 2.70
N ILE A 341 26.15 5.39 1.47
CA ILE A 341 27.08 4.93 0.43
C ILE A 341 28.08 6.05 0.11
N LEU A 342 27.60 7.27 -0.14
CA LEU A 342 28.47 8.41 -0.40
C LEU A 342 29.43 8.70 0.77
N ASN A 343 28.95 8.53 2.01
CA ASN A 343 29.78 8.69 3.20
C ASN A 343 30.87 7.62 3.29
N GLN A 344 30.54 6.37 2.99
CA GLN A 344 31.54 5.28 2.96
C GLN A 344 32.62 5.51 1.89
N ILE A 345 32.23 5.95 0.70
CA ILE A 345 33.18 6.31 -0.37
C ILE A 345 34.11 7.43 0.10
N LYS A 346 33.58 8.48 0.74
CA LYS A 346 34.38 9.58 1.30
C LYS A 346 35.38 9.10 2.35
N LYS A 347 35.00 8.15 3.21
CA LYS A 347 35.88 7.55 4.22
C LYS A 347 37.00 6.73 3.60
N LEU A 348 36.77 6.06 2.46
CA LEU A 348 37.82 5.36 1.72
C LEU A 348 38.88 6.34 1.17
N VAL A 349 38.44 7.50 0.69
CA VAL A 349 39.34 8.55 0.18
C VAL A 349 40.06 9.29 1.32
N PHE A 350 39.35 9.54 2.43
CA PHE A 350 39.87 10.26 3.59
C PHE A 350 39.66 9.43 4.88
N PRO A 351 40.52 8.43 5.17
CA PRO A 351 40.32 7.47 6.26
C PRO A 351 40.21 8.10 7.66
N ARG A 352 40.86 9.26 7.88
CA ARG A 352 40.83 10.01 9.15
C ARG A 352 39.76 11.09 9.20
N GLY A 353 38.98 11.26 8.11
CA GLY A 353 37.93 12.26 8.03
C GLY A 353 36.69 11.90 8.85
N ILE A 354 36.10 12.87 9.51
CA ILE A 354 34.80 12.74 10.22
C ILE A 354 33.71 13.31 9.33
N PHE A 355 32.83 12.44 8.81
CA PHE A 355 31.76 12.82 7.89
C PHE A 355 30.40 12.47 8.53
N PRO A 356 29.75 13.41 9.28
CA PRO A 356 28.44 13.16 9.82
C PRO A 356 27.39 13.11 8.69
N ILE A 357 26.52 12.10 8.75
CA ILE A 357 25.39 12.00 7.81
C ILE A 357 24.29 12.93 8.31
N LYS A 358 23.89 13.88 7.48
CA LYS A 358 22.82 14.82 7.76
C LYS A 358 21.60 14.51 6.89
N TYR A 359 20.44 14.44 7.51
CA TYR A 359 19.15 14.29 6.83
C TYR A 359 18.18 15.32 7.42
N ASN A 360 17.52 16.10 6.58
CA ASN A 360 16.62 17.19 7.00
C ASN A 360 17.28 18.19 7.99
N ASN A 361 18.57 18.52 7.77
CA ASN A 361 19.43 19.36 8.62
C ASN A 361 19.80 18.77 9.99
N GLU A 362 19.40 17.54 10.31
CA GLU A 362 19.74 16.84 11.55
C GLU A 362 20.83 15.78 11.33
N ILE A 363 21.69 15.59 12.31
CA ILE A 363 22.73 14.55 12.29
C ILE A 363 22.07 13.22 12.67
N ILE A 364 22.15 12.26 11.76
CA ILE A 364 21.59 10.93 11.97
C ILE A 364 22.59 10.03 12.70
N SER A 365 22.11 9.34 13.76
CA SER A 365 22.92 8.41 14.53
C SER A 365 23.23 7.11 13.74
N ASN A 366 24.39 6.50 14.00
CA ASN A 366 24.76 5.23 13.38
C ASN A 366 23.76 4.08 13.66
N PRO A 367 23.21 3.90 14.88
CA PRO A 367 22.20 2.87 15.14
C PRO A 367 20.97 2.99 14.24
N PHE A 368 20.55 4.23 13.95
CA PHE A 368 19.45 4.49 13.04
C PHE A 368 19.76 4.01 11.61
N ILE A 369 20.94 4.32 11.11
CA ILE A 369 21.37 3.89 9.77
C ILE A 369 21.44 2.37 9.68
N TYR A 370 21.98 1.71 10.73
CA TYR A 370 22.03 0.25 10.78
C TYR A 370 20.63 -0.38 10.76
N SER A 371 19.66 0.22 11.42
CA SER A 371 18.27 -0.27 11.37
C SER A 371 17.67 -0.19 9.98
N VAL A 372 17.98 0.86 9.20
CA VAL A 372 17.56 1.00 7.81
C VAL A 372 18.22 -0.05 6.91
N ILE A 373 19.54 -0.26 7.06
CA ILE A 373 20.27 -1.29 6.29
C ILE A 373 19.71 -2.67 6.59
N THR A 374 19.50 -2.99 7.86
CA THR A 374 18.93 -4.29 8.28
C THR A 374 17.52 -4.48 7.72
N PHE A 375 16.69 -3.43 7.71
CA PHE A 375 15.36 -3.50 7.10
C PHE A 375 15.45 -3.85 5.62
N VAL A 376 16.27 -3.15 4.85
CA VAL A 376 16.38 -3.37 3.41
C VAL A 376 16.97 -4.76 3.09
N PHE A 377 17.96 -5.20 3.87
CA PHE A 377 18.49 -6.55 3.73
C PHE A 377 17.41 -7.61 3.98
N LEU A 378 16.67 -7.50 5.08
CA LEU A 378 15.60 -8.42 5.44
C LEU A 378 14.45 -8.40 4.42
N TYR A 379 14.15 -7.23 3.87
CA TYR A 379 13.13 -7.05 2.84
C TYR A 379 13.47 -7.87 1.59
N PHE A 380 14.68 -7.75 1.07
CA PHE A 380 15.11 -8.55 -0.08
C PHE A 380 15.29 -10.03 0.26
N PHE A 381 15.70 -10.36 1.47
CA PHE A 381 15.79 -11.75 1.92
C PHE A 381 14.42 -12.44 1.88
N ILE A 382 13.38 -11.80 2.42
CA ILE A 382 12.02 -12.32 2.38
C ILE A 382 11.48 -12.35 0.94
N PHE A 383 11.77 -11.34 0.14
CA PHE A 383 11.42 -11.33 -1.27
C PHE A 383 11.95 -12.57 -1.98
N PHE A 384 13.22 -12.93 -1.79
CA PHE A 384 13.81 -14.12 -2.40
C PHE A 384 13.21 -15.42 -1.87
N ILE A 385 12.89 -15.50 -0.57
CA ILE A 385 12.19 -16.67 0.00
C ILE A 385 10.81 -16.83 -0.65
N LEU A 386 10.03 -15.76 -0.76
CA LEU A 386 8.72 -15.81 -1.40
C LEU A 386 8.84 -16.22 -2.87
N ALA A 387 9.78 -15.65 -3.62
CA ALA A 387 10.01 -16.01 -5.02
C ALA A 387 10.40 -17.49 -5.17
N ALA A 388 11.23 -18.03 -4.27
CA ALA A 388 11.59 -19.44 -4.26
C ALA A 388 10.38 -20.33 -3.96
N LEU A 389 9.53 -19.97 -3.00
CA LEU A 389 8.29 -20.71 -2.68
C LEU A 389 7.33 -20.75 -3.88
N LEU A 390 7.14 -19.62 -4.56
CA LEU A 390 6.30 -19.53 -5.75
C LEU A 390 6.85 -20.39 -6.90
N SER A 391 8.17 -20.38 -7.09
CA SER A 391 8.84 -21.21 -8.10
C SER A 391 8.76 -22.70 -7.79
N LEU A 392 8.85 -23.09 -6.50
CA LEU A 392 8.65 -24.48 -6.06
C LEU A 392 7.22 -24.96 -6.31
N ASP A 393 6.26 -24.06 -6.28
CA ASP A 393 4.83 -24.35 -6.55
C ASP A 393 4.51 -24.36 -8.05
N GLY A 394 5.53 -24.21 -8.92
CA GLY A 394 5.44 -24.39 -10.36
C GLY A 394 5.25 -23.10 -11.17
N LEU A 395 5.33 -21.92 -10.57
CA LEU A 395 5.24 -20.67 -11.33
C LEU A 395 6.52 -20.45 -12.16
N ASP A 396 6.34 -19.85 -13.34
CA ASP A 396 7.45 -19.39 -14.18
C ASP A 396 8.26 -18.27 -13.50
N PHE A 397 9.49 -18.07 -13.94
CA PHE A 397 10.44 -17.15 -13.34
C PHE A 397 9.89 -15.69 -13.23
N VAL A 398 9.23 -15.20 -14.29
CA VAL A 398 8.69 -13.84 -14.31
C VAL A 398 7.55 -13.69 -13.30
N SER A 399 6.62 -14.65 -13.28
CA SER A 399 5.49 -14.65 -12.35
C SER A 399 5.96 -14.86 -10.91
N ALA A 400 6.93 -15.76 -10.64
CA ALA A 400 7.45 -15.98 -9.29
C ALA A 400 8.13 -14.73 -8.73
N ILE A 401 9.01 -14.09 -9.49
CA ILE A 401 9.73 -12.88 -9.05
C ILE A 401 8.79 -11.69 -8.92
N SER A 402 7.96 -11.42 -9.94
CA SER A 402 7.07 -10.26 -9.89
C SER A 402 5.92 -10.44 -8.90
N GLY A 403 5.40 -11.67 -8.75
CA GLY A 403 4.41 -12.00 -7.72
C GLY A 403 4.94 -11.78 -6.31
N SER A 404 6.18 -12.20 -6.04
CA SER A 404 6.85 -11.92 -4.77
C SER A 404 7.08 -10.41 -4.56
N ALA A 405 7.54 -9.69 -5.60
CA ALA A 405 7.77 -8.26 -5.54
C ALA A 405 6.46 -7.49 -5.25
N THR A 406 5.39 -7.79 -5.98
CA THR A 406 4.10 -7.13 -5.79
C THR A 406 3.49 -7.43 -4.42
N ALA A 407 3.63 -8.65 -3.90
CA ALA A 407 3.10 -9.02 -2.58
C ALA A 407 3.82 -8.28 -1.45
N ILE A 408 5.17 -8.30 -1.41
CA ILE A 408 5.93 -7.66 -0.33
C ILE A 408 5.91 -6.14 -0.41
N SER A 409 5.71 -5.57 -1.61
CA SER A 409 5.61 -4.12 -1.83
C SER A 409 4.17 -3.62 -1.79
N ASN A 410 3.17 -4.51 -1.80
CA ASN A 410 1.74 -4.21 -1.88
C ASN A 410 1.40 -3.31 -3.10
N VAL A 411 1.75 -3.76 -4.33
CA VAL A 411 1.59 -2.96 -5.55
C VAL A 411 0.34 -3.33 -6.34
N GLY A 412 -0.02 -4.61 -6.40
CA GLY A 412 -1.19 -5.13 -7.11
C GLY A 412 -0.85 -6.04 -8.29
N PRO A 413 -0.66 -5.53 -9.50
CA PRO A 413 -0.29 -6.37 -10.62
C PRO A 413 1.14 -6.91 -10.49
N GLY A 414 1.37 -8.15 -10.97
CA GLY A 414 2.69 -8.67 -11.25
C GLY A 414 3.15 -8.29 -12.67
N LEU A 415 3.97 -9.14 -13.27
CA LEU A 415 4.46 -9.02 -14.64
C LEU A 415 4.24 -10.34 -15.38
N GLY A 416 4.23 -10.28 -16.71
CA GLY A 416 4.02 -11.45 -17.55
C GLY A 416 2.54 -11.75 -17.81
N ASN A 417 2.28 -12.90 -18.45
CA ASN A 417 0.94 -13.21 -18.94
C ASN A 417 -0.03 -13.67 -17.84
N LEU A 418 0.46 -14.28 -16.77
CA LEU A 418 -0.38 -14.89 -15.75
C LEU A 418 -0.93 -13.85 -14.75
N ILE A 419 -0.04 -13.07 -14.14
CA ILE A 419 -0.36 -12.12 -13.07
C ILE A 419 -0.02 -10.67 -13.43
N GLY A 420 0.24 -10.41 -14.72
CA GLY A 420 0.56 -9.09 -15.23
C GLY A 420 -0.61 -8.10 -15.17
N PRO A 421 -0.46 -6.92 -15.81
CA PRO A 421 -1.45 -5.84 -15.78
C PRO A 421 -2.87 -6.25 -16.18
N ASN A 422 -2.99 -7.13 -17.18
CA ASN A 422 -4.26 -7.73 -17.62
C ASN A 422 -4.49 -9.14 -17.08
N GLY A 423 -3.61 -9.61 -16.19
CA GLY A 423 -3.68 -10.94 -15.59
C GLY A 423 -4.54 -10.98 -14.32
N ASN A 424 -4.71 -12.20 -13.80
CA ASN A 424 -5.50 -12.48 -12.61
C ASN A 424 -4.81 -13.57 -11.77
N PHE A 425 -4.98 -13.52 -10.45
CA PHE A 425 -4.37 -14.46 -9.53
C PHE A 425 -5.23 -15.73 -9.29
N SER A 426 -6.34 -15.90 -10.00
CA SER A 426 -7.27 -17.05 -9.86
C SER A 426 -6.60 -18.38 -10.11
N ASP A 427 -5.76 -18.46 -11.14
CA ASP A 427 -5.16 -19.72 -11.61
C ASP A 427 -3.94 -20.14 -10.80
N LEU A 428 -3.54 -19.35 -9.81
CA LEU A 428 -2.42 -19.71 -8.93
C LEU A 428 -2.78 -20.89 -8.01
N PRO A 429 -1.80 -21.76 -7.70
CA PRO A 429 -1.98 -22.79 -6.67
C PRO A 429 -2.29 -22.19 -5.30
N ASN A 430 -2.99 -22.96 -4.45
CA ASN A 430 -3.39 -22.52 -3.12
C ASN A 430 -2.19 -22.13 -2.22
N LEU A 431 -1.08 -22.86 -2.32
CA LEU A 431 0.14 -22.55 -1.55
C LEU A 431 0.72 -21.20 -1.98
N SER A 432 0.75 -20.92 -3.29
CA SER A 432 1.17 -19.62 -3.83
C SER A 432 0.28 -18.48 -3.32
N LYS A 433 -1.05 -18.65 -3.34
CA LYS A 433 -1.99 -17.64 -2.82
C LYS A 433 -1.78 -17.35 -1.33
N LEU A 434 -1.57 -18.39 -0.51
CA LEU A 434 -1.29 -18.22 0.92
C LEU A 434 0.07 -17.55 1.17
N SER A 435 1.11 -17.95 0.41
CA SER A 435 2.45 -17.36 0.51
C SER A 435 2.43 -15.87 0.14
N LEU A 436 1.73 -15.52 -0.95
CA LEU A 436 1.53 -14.13 -1.35
C LEU A 436 0.73 -13.33 -0.30
N SER A 437 -0.34 -13.90 0.25
CA SER A 437 -1.13 -13.27 1.32
C SER A 437 -0.28 -12.97 2.56
N PHE A 438 0.62 -13.89 2.93
CA PHE A 438 1.57 -13.66 4.00
C PHE A 438 2.58 -12.57 3.65
N GLY A 439 3.09 -12.56 2.41
CA GLY A 439 3.95 -11.49 1.87
C GLY A 439 3.29 -10.12 1.94
N MET A 440 2.00 -10.02 1.56
CA MET A 440 1.20 -8.79 1.64
C MET A 440 1.09 -8.26 3.08
N LEU A 441 0.87 -9.16 4.04
CA LEU A 441 0.81 -8.79 5.46
C LEU A 441 2.16 -8.30 5.98
N LEU A 442 3.25 -8.98 5.63
CA LEU A 442 4.61 -8.59 5.99
C LEU A 442 4.98 -7.22 5.44
N GLY A 443 4.70 -6.98 4.16
CA GLY A 443 4.96 -5.70 3.49
C GLY A 443 4.20 -4.55 4.15
N ARG A 444 2.93 -4.78 4.48
CA ARG A 444 2.05 -3.77 5.07
C ARG A 444 2.45 -3.37 6.48
N LEU A 445 2.89 -4.33 7.30
CA LEU A 445 3.25 -4.15 8.71
C LEU A 445 4.74 -3.87 8.93
N GLU A 446 5.47 -3.47 7.89
CA GLU A 446 6.90 -3.11 8.00
C GLU A 446 7.79 -4.26 8.50
N LEU A 447 7.54 -5.50 8.07
CA LEU A 447 8.27 -6.74 8.33
C LEU A 447 8.52 -7.07 9.80
N PHE A 448 9.26 -6.22 10.52
CA PHE A 448 9.67 -6.48 11.90
C PHE A 448 8.49 -6.66 12.87
N ALA A 449 7.38 -5.95 12.65
CA ALA A 449 6.21 -6.05 13.51
C ALA A 449 5.61 -7.47 13.53
N VAL A 450 5.73 -8.18 12.42
CA VAL A 450 5.27 -9.57 12.29
C VAL A 450 6.38 -10.55 12.66
N LEU A 451 7.60 -10.33 12.17
CA LEU A 451 8.69 -11.29 12.33
C LEU A 451 9.12 -11.47 13.78
N VAL A 452 9.03 -10.42 14.60
CA VAL A 452 9.37 -10.51 16.03
C VAL A 452 8.54 -11.57 16.75
N LEU A 453 7.32 -11.86 16.29
CA LEU A 453 6.45 -12.87 16.89
C LEU A 453 6.96 -14.31 16.69
N PHE A 454 7.85 -14.54 15.73
CA PHE A 454 8.45 -15.85 15.47
C PHE A 454 9.72 -16.10 16.30
N PHE A 455 10.20 -15.08 17.02
CA PHE A 455 11.40 -15.24 17.87
C PHE A 455 11.03 -15.79 19.26
N PRO A 456 11.61 -16.94 19.68
CA PRO A 456 11.30 -17.53 20.99
C PRO A 456 11.55 -16.62 22.19
N SER A 457 12.54 -15.73 22.11
CA SER A 457 12.85 -14.76 23.17
C SER A 457 11.74 -13.72 23.37
N PHE A 458 10.93 -13.46 22.34
CA PHE A 458 9.77 -12.57 22.48
C PHE A 458 8.74 -13.07 23.49
N TRP A 459 8.57 -14.39 23.62
CA TRP A 459 7.57 -15.03 24.47
C TRP A 459 8.07 -15.33 25.90
N LYS A 460 9.38 -15.12 26.15
CA LYS A 460 10.02 -15.46 27.44
C LYS A 460 10.08 -14.31 28.44
N ASN A 461 9.70 -13.08 28.05
CA ASN A 461 9.80 -11.88 28.90
C ASN A 461 8.43 -11.43 29.40
#